data_dcd887b4c9d25fdf261d5e80d6eba2fd
#
_entry.id   dcd887b4c9d25fdf261d5e80d6eba2fd
#
_cell.length_a   1.000
_cell.length_b   1.000
_cell.length_c   1.000
_cell.angle_alpha   90.00
_cell.angle_beta   90.00
_cell.angle_gamma   90.00
#
_symmetry.space_group_name_H-M   'P 1'
#
loop_
_entity.id
_entity.type
_entity.pdbx_description
1 polymer ?
#
loop_
_entity_poly.entity_id
_entity_poly.type
_entity_poly.pdbx_seq_one_letter_code
_entity_poly.pdbx_strand_id
1 'polypeptide(L)'
;RGTDGSSFLDLYGGHCVNTLGAGDVSLGRVLLDQWQRCSFTTNLLDMPLRAQLLQALEPGLPAGSWQVFCSNSGAEANENALKMALNATGRQTIVAFAGAFHGRTAGASAVTDEATPAWPSTPFDVRRLPWGSTDGIDASVAAVLLEPIQSLAGVVMPPPDFLKDLRAQCDRHGALLLFDEVQTGNGRLGTMWASQYFDVIPDGFTTAKGAAAGFPLGLTFITNSVAQQLPEGLCGSTFGGGPLAMSAAIEVQRRLAAPHFLAHVQALGKQLQQAVGKGPVIAVRGAGLLLGMEIEAGRSAREVRDALLNHGILTGLCNHPQILRLSPALTLASADVQQLLWALQNLEVGV
;
A
#
# COMPACT_ATOMS: atom_id res chain seq x y z
N ARG A 1 18.77 11.25 8.75
CA ARG A 1 20.07 11.39 9.41
C ARG A 1 20.06 10.64 10.72
N GLY A 2 21.23 10.05 11.09
CA GLY A 2 21.44 9.44 12.40
C GLY A 2 21.56 10.49 13.51
N THR A 3 21.46 10.05 14.75
CA THR A 3 21.64 10.92 15.93
C THR A 3 23.06 11.48 16.07
N ASP A 4 24.02 10.84 15.43
CA ASP A 4 25.41 11.24 15.29
C ASP A 4 25.68 12.18 14.09
N GLY A 5 24.63 12.55 13.34
CA GLY A 5 24.70 13.38 12.13
C GLY A 5 25.02 12.62 10.85
N SER A 6 25.25 11.30 10.90
CA SER A 6 25.45 10.47 9.71
C SER A 6 24.25 10.56 8.76
N SER A 7 24.51 10.40 7.44
CA SER A 7 23.46 10.39 6.40
C SER A 7 23.26 8.96 5.91
N PHE A 8 21.99 8.60 5.70
CA PHE A 8 21.62 7.29 5.18
C PHE A 8 20.80 7.46 3.90
N LEU A 9 21.08 6.61 2.92
CA LEU A 9 20.19 6.39 1.79
C LEU A 9 19.04 5.48 2.24
N ASP A 10 17.82 6.05 2.31
CA ASP A 10 16.64 5.31 2.77
C ASP A 10 15.94 4.62 1.59
N LEU A 11 16.19 3.33 1.43
CA LEU A 11 15.52 2.46 0.45
C LEU A 11 14.33 1.69 1.07
N TYR A 12 13.94 2.02 2.29
CA TYR A 12 12.78 1.43 2.97
C TYR A 12 11.58 2.38 3.03
N GLY A 13 11.83 3.70 3.03
CA GLY A 13 10.80 4.73 3.00
C GLY A 13 9.86 4.70 4.22
N GLY A 14 10.34 4.30 5.41
CA GLY A 14 9.53 4.22 6.61
C GLY A 14 8.31 3.32 6.44
N HIS A 15 8.48 2.06 6.10
CA HIS A 15 7.40 1.11 5.78
C HIS A 15 6.56 1.50 4.56
N CYS A 16 7.20 2.01 3.48
CA CYS A 16 6.50 2.45 2.26
C CYS A 16 5.63 3.72 2.47
N VAL A 17 5.97 4.55 3.45
CA VAL A 17 5.21 5.75 3.83
C VAL A 17 5.72 7.01 3.16
N ASN A 18 7.06 7.20 3.12
CA ASN A 18 7.71 8.42 2.66
C ASN A 18 7.73 8.50 1.11
N THR A 19 6.57 8.67 0.50
CA THR A 19 6.41 8.68 -0.97
C THR A 19 7.26 9.77 -1.64
N LEU A 20 7.34 10.95 -1.04
CA LEU A 20 8.11 12.09 -1.55
C LEU A 20 9.51 12.21 -0.95
N GLY A 21 9.90 11.26 -0.07
CA GLY A 21 11.15 11.32 0.68
C GLY A 21 11.03 12.10 1.99
N ALA A 22 12.00 11.89 2.88
CA ALA A 22 12.03 12.57 4.17
C ALA A 22 12.40 14.04 3.99
N GLY A 23 11.64 14.94 4.64
CA GLY A 23 11.93 16.37 4.64
C GLY A 23 11.59 17.09 3.33
N ASP A 24 10.60 16.61 2.56
CA ASP A 24 10.11 17.32 1.37
C ASP A 24 9.62 18.73 1.74
N VAL A 25 10.29 19.74 1.17
CA VAL A 25 10.05 21.15 1.52
C VAL A 25 8.70 21.63 1.03
N SER A 26 8.22 21.14 -0.11
CA SER A 26 6.92 21.52 -0.67
C SER A 26 5.79 21.03 0.23
N LEU A 27 5.86 19.75 0.64
CA LEU A 27 4.91 19.17 1.58
C LEU A 27 4.92 19.92 2.94
N GLY A 28 6.11 20.23 3.45
CA GLY A 28 6.26 20.99 4.69
C GLY A 28 5.60 22.38 4.63
N ARG A 29 5.73 23.09 3.52
CA ARG A 29 5.08 24.41 3.30
C ARG A 29 3.57 24.25 3.24
N VAL A 30 3.05 23.30 2.46
CA VAL A 30 1.61 23.05 2.35
C VAL A 30 0.98 22.77 3.72
N LEU A 31 1.64 21.96 4.55
CA LEU A 31 1.17 21.65 5.90
C LEU A 31 1.21 22.91 6.81
N LEU A 32 2.26 23.71 6.76
CA LEU A 32 2.37 24.95 7.54
C LEU A 32 1.30 25.96 7.13
N ASP A 33 1.11 26.19 5.84
CA ASP A 33 0.10 27.08 5.32
C ASP A 33 -1.31 26.66 5.73
N GLN A 34 -1.59 25.36 5.66
CA GLN A 34 -2.88 24.82 6.09
C GLN A 34 -3.06 24.91 7.61
N TRP A 35 -2.02 24.65 8.38
CA TRP A 35 -2.07 24.81 9.84
C TRP A 35 -2.43 26.23 10.25
N GLN A 36 -1.83 27.22 9.59
CA GLN A 36 -2.10 28.65 9.85
C GLN A 36 -3.52 29.07 9.48
N ARG A 37 -4.13 28.43 8.46
CA ARG A 37 -5.51 28.71 8.04
C ARG A 37 -6.54 28.02 8.93
N CYS A 38 -6.40 26.71 9.09
CA CYS A 38 -7.29 25.86 9.88
C CYS A 38 -6.64 24.50 10.09
N SER A 39 -6.27 24.20 11.34
CA SER A 39 -5.67 22.91 11.71
C SER A 39 -6.72 21.80 11.79
N PHE A 40 -7.93 22.14 12.22
CA PHE A 40 -9.05 21.20 12.37
C PHE A 40 -10.39 21.93 12.30
N THR A 41 -11.40 21.26 11.75
CA THR A 41 -12.81 21.68 11.84
C THR A 41 -13.72 20.44 11.83
N THR A 42 -14.97 20.65 12.27
CA THR A 42 -15.97 19.58 12.32
C THR A 42 -16.44 19.16 10.92
N ASN A 43 -16.80 17.88 10.78
CA ASN A 43 -17.42 17.36 9.56
C ASN A 43 -18.84 17.90 9.28
N LEU A 44 -19.42 18.66 10.21
CA LEU A 44 -20.70 19.36 10.02
C LEU A 44 -20.60 20.55 9.07
N LEU A 45 -19.39 21.07 8.84
CA LEU A 45 -19.16 22.17 7.93
C LEU A 45 -18.67 21.66 6.58
N ASP A 46 -19.17 22.27 5.51
CA ASP A 46 -18.61 22.02 4.18
C ASP A 46 -17.19 22.59 4.12
N MET A 47 -16.29 21.79 3.61
CA MET A 47 -14.87 22.11 3.55
C MET A 47 -14.39 22.02 2.10
N PRO A 48 -13.96 23.14 1.49
CA PRO A 48 -13.51 23.17 0.10
C PRO A 48 -12.39 22.16 -0.20
N LEU A 49 -11.57 21.80 0.80
CA LEU A 49 -10.51 20.78 0.66
C LEU A 49 -11.04 19.40 0.27
N ARG A 50 -12.30 19.05 0.63
CA ARG A 50 -12.89 17.75 0.20
C ARG A 50 -13.06 17.71 -1.30
N ALA A 51 -13.65 18.75 -1.88
CA ALA A 51 -13.80 18.86 -3.34
C ALA A 51 -12.45 18.91 -4.04
N GLN A 52 -11.48 19.64 -3.49
CA GLN A 52 -10.11 19.70 -4.02
C GLN A 52 -9.41 18.34 -3.97
N LEU A 53 -9.58 17.57 -2.89
CA LEU A 53 -9.03 16.22 -2.79
C LEU A 53 -9.64 15.28 -3.85
N LEU A 54 -10.97 15.31 -4.01
CA LEU A 54 -11.65 14.52 -5.04
C LEU A 54 -11.16 14.90 -6.44
N GLN A 55 -11.09 16.20 -6.73
CA GLN A 55 -10.56 16.70 -8.00
C GLN A 55 -9.11 16.27 -8.25
N ALA A 56 -8.28 16.22 -7.21
CA ALA A 56 -6.89 15.77 -7.33
C ALA A 56 -6.77 14.25 -7.55
N LEU A 57 -7.68 13.46 -6.97
CA LEU A 57 -7.70 12.00 -7.10
C LEU A 57 -8.29 11.54 -8.43
N GLU A 58 -9.33 12.22 -8.92
CA GLU A 58 -10.15 11.80 -10.07
C GLU A 58 -9.35 11.39 -11.32
N PRO A 59 -8.33 12.13 -11.78
CA PRO A 59 -7.56 11.76 -12.97
C PRO A 59 -6.80 10.43 -12.84
N GLY A 60 -6.51 10.02 -11.61
CA GLY A 60 -5.80 8.78 -11.31
C GLY A 60 -6.68 7.59 -10.99
N LEU A 61 -7.99 7.78 -10.81
CA LEU A 61 -8.88 6.68 -10.43
C LEU A 61 -9.05 5.64 -11.56
N PRO A 62 -9.25 4.36 -11.21
CA PRO A 62 -9.65 3.36 -12.18
C PRO A 62 -10.97 3.74 -12.86
N ALA A 63 -11.23 3.17 -14.05
CA ALA A 63 -12.50 3.40 -14.75
C ALA A 63 -13.71 3.11 -13.86
N GLY A 64 -14.72 3.98 -13.92
CA GLY A 64 -15.95 3.88 -13.11
C GLY A 64 -16.22 5.14 -12.30
N SER A 65 -17.25 5.08 -11.46
CA SER A 65 -17.63 6.16 -10.55
C SER A 65 -17.39 5.73 -9.12
N TRP A 66 -16.69 6.56 -8.36
CA TRP A 66 -16.19 6.22 -7.03
C TRP A 66 -16.70 7.18 -5.96
N GLN A 67 -16.97 6.62 -4.79
CA GLN A 67 -17.12 7.35 -3.53
C GLN A 67 -15.87 7.12 -2.68
N VAL A 68 -15.49 8.10 -1.88
CA VAL A 68 -14.34 7.99 -0.96
C VAL A 68 -14.75 8.35 0.46
N PHE A 69 -14.33 7.50 1.40
CA PHE A 69 -14.42 7.77 2.83
C PHE A 69 -13.02 7.94 3.41
N CYS A 70 -12.81 8.99 4.21
CA CYS A 70 -11.53 9.31 4.83
C CYS A 70 -11.45 8.78 6.25
N SER A 71 -10.33 8.16 6.60
CA SER A 71 -9.94 7.70 7.94
C SER A 71 -8.48 8.10 8.23
N ASN A 72 -7.83 7.50 9.23
CA ASN A 72 -6.49 7.94 9.66
C ASN A 72 -5.39 6.91 9.41
N SER A 73 -5.74 5.69 9.05
CA SER A 73 -4.79 4.60 8.83
C SER A 73 -5.29 3.59 7.80
N GLY A 74 -4.38 2.73 7.31
CA GLY A 74 -4.74 1.63 6.42
C GLY A 74 -5.62 0.59 7.11
N ALA A 75 -5.41 0.32 8.41
CA ALA A 75 -6.25 -0.59 9.16
C ALA A 75 -7.69 -0.06 9.25
N GLU A 76 -7.90 1.23 9.54
CA GLU A 76 -9.23 1.85 9.53
C GLU A 76 -9.85 1.84 8.13
N ALA A 77 -9.06 2.08 7.08
CA ALA A 77 -9.55 2.03 5.71
C ALA A 77 -10.05 0.61 5.36
N ASN A 78 -9.30 -0.42 5.72
CA ASN A 78 -9.70 -1.81 5.52
C ASN A 78 -10.93 -2.18 6.36
N GLU A 79 -11.00 -1.74 7.63
CA GLU A 79 -12.21 -1.92 8.47
C GLU A 79 -13.46 -1.33 7.79
N ASN A 80 -13.34 -0.12 7.24
CA ASN A 80 -14.45 0.52 6.56
C ASN A 80 -14.83 -0.24 5.28
N ALA A 81 -13.86 -0.68 4.47
CA ALA A 81 -14.13 -1.48 3.27
C ALA A 81 -14.87 -2.79 3.62
N LEU A 82 -14.40 -3.51 4.64
CA LEU A 82 -15.04 -4.73 5.12
C LEU A 82 -16.46 -4.47 5.62
N LYS A 83 -16.64 -3.45 6.47
CA LYS A 83 -17.95 -3.04 6.99
C LYS A 83 -18.91 -2.66 5.87
N MET A 84 -18.45 -1.92 4.87
CA MET A 84 -19.25 -1.55 3.69
C MET A 84 -19.66 -2.79 2.91
N ALA A 85 -18.74 -3.73 2.67
CA ALA A 85 -19.03 -4.95 1.93
C ALA A 85 -20.05 -5.87 2.64
N LEU A 86 -19.90 -6.08 3.95
CA LEU A 86 -20.85 -6.86 4.75
C LEU A 86 -22.25 -6.25 4.70
N ASN A 87 -22.37 -4.91 4.81
CA ASN A 87 -23.66 -4.23 4.79
C ASN A 87 -24.29 -4.20 3.39
N ALA A 88 -23.51 -3.96 2.34
CA ALA A 88 -24.02 -3.94 0.97
C ALA A 88 -24.53 -5.30 0.50
N THR A 89 -23.87 -6.38 0.90
CA THR A 89 -24.24 -7.74 0.47
C THR A 89 -25.21 -8.45 1.43
N GLY A 90 -25.29 -8.01 2.68
CA GLY A 90 -26.03 -8.70 3.74
C GLY A 90 -25.43 -10.06 4.14
N ARG A 91 -24.22 -10.37 3.69
CA ARG A 91 -23.51 -11.63 3.93
C ARG A 91 -22.49 -11.46 5.06
N GLN A 92 -21.99 -12.58 5.63
CA GLN A 92 -21.11 -12.54 6.81
C GLN A 92 -19.69 -13.10 6.55
N THR A 93 -19.42 -13.72 5.41
CA THR A 93 -18.13 -14.37 5.12
C THR A 93 -17.22 -13.45 4.31
N ILE A 94 -16.02 -13.21 4.81
CA ILE A 94 -14.93 -12.55 4.08
C ILE A 94 -13.89 -13.60 3.68
N VAL A 95 -13.47 -13.57 2.42
CA VAL A 95 -12.32 -14.34 1.94
C VAL A 95 -11.07 -13.49 2.08
N ALA A 96 -10.03 -14.07 2.67
CA ALA A 96 -8.67 -13.52 2.76
C ALA A 96 -7.65 -14.60 2.38
N PHE A 97 -6.37 -14.24 2.28
CA PHE A 97 -5.34 -15.16 1.79
C PHE A 97 -4.23 -15.43 2.80
N ALA A 98 -3.62 -16.60 2.70
CA ALA A 98 -2.39 -16.92 3.42
C ALA A 98 -1.30 -15.87 3.07
N GLY A 99 -0.55 -15.44 4.06
CA GLY A 99 0.49 -14.42 3.95
C GLY A 99 -0.01 -12.97 3.94
N ALA A 100 -1.32 -12.72 3.98
CA ALA A 100 -1.89 -11.38 3.93
C ALA A 100 -1.62 -10.55 5.20
N PHE A 101 -1.46 -9.24 5.02
CA PHE A 101 -1.42 -8.27 6.11
C PHE A 101 -2.30 -7.05 5.83
N HIS A 102 -3.36 -6.87 6.60
CA HIS A 102 -4.34 -5.81 6.40
C HIS A 102 -4.46 -4.84 7.58
N GLY A 103 -3.80 -5.09 8.69
CA GLY A 103 -3.80 -4.23 9.87
C GLY A 103 -3.99 -4.99 11.17
N ARG A 104 -4.15 -4.23 12.27
CA ARG A 104 -4.19 -4.77 13.65
C ARG A 104 -5.44 -4.36 14.44
N THR A 105 -6.42 -3.70 13.83
CA THR A 105 -7.75 -3.50 14.39
C THR A 105 -8.56 -4.79 14.30
N ALA A 106 -9.71 -4.91 14.95
CA ALA A 106 -10.42 -6.18 15.11
C ALA A 106 -10.74 -6.86 13.76
N GLY A 107 -11.36 -6.16 12.82
CA GLY A 107 -11.67 -6.73 11.50
C GLY A 107 -10.46 -6.87 10.60
N ALA A 108 -9.55 -5.87 10.58
CA ALA A 108 -8.34 -5.95 9.77
C ALA A 108 -7.39 -7.07 10.23
N SER A 109 -7.28 -7.35 11.54
CA SER A 109 -6.49 -8.47 12.04
C SER A 109 -7.16 -9.82 11.78
N ALA A 110 -8.48 -9.88 11.74
CA ALA A 110 -9.20 -11.11 11.41
C ALA A 110 -8.83 -11.64 10.01
N VAL A 111 -8.59 -10.73 9.05
CA VAL A 111 -8.20 -11.06 7.66
C VAL A 111 -6.68 -11.02 7.45
N THR A 112 -5.90 -10.61 8.43
CA THR A 112 -4.43 -10.72 8.45
C THR A 112 -4.03 -12.16 8.78
N ASP A 113 -2.99 -12.70 8.14
CA ASP A 113 -2.47 -14.04 8.39
C ASP A 113 -1.41 -14.01 9.49
N GLU A 114 -1.86 -14.08 10.73
CA GLU A 114 -1.00 -14.14 11.92
C GLU A 114 -1.10 -15.50 12.61
N ALA A 115 0.03 -16.01 13.10
CA ALA A 115 0.10 -17.30 13.75
C ALA A 115 -0.73 -17.37 15.05
N THR A 116 -0.94 -16.23 15.70
CA THR A 116 -1.76 -16.12 16.91
C THR A 116 -2.80 -15.02 16.68
N PRO A 117 -4.11 -15.32 16.84
CA PRO A 117 -5.15 -14.31 16.76
C PRO A 117 -4.92 -13.19 17.76
N ALA A 118 -4.93 -11.94 17.29
CA ALA A 118 -4.76 -10.76 18.15
C ALA A 118 -6.02 -10.49 19.01
N TRP A 119 -7.17 -11.00 18.59
CA TRP A 119 -8.47 -10.79 19.25
C TRP A 119 -9.16 -12.12 19.57
N PRO A 120 -9.87 -12.23 20.70
CA PRO A 120 -10.53 -13.48 21.11
C PRO A 120 -11.71 -13.87 20.22
N SER A 121 -12.25 -12.94 19.44
CA SER A 121 -13.33 -13.16 18.48
C SER A 121 -13.21 -12.25 17.29
N THR A 122 -13.78 -12.64 16.17
CA THR A 122 -13.85 -11.84 14.93
C THR A 122 -15.25 -11.27 14.74
N PRO A 123 -15.41 -10.10 14.13
CA PRO A 123 -16.72 -9.48 13.90
C PRO A 123 -17.51 -10.11 12.74
N PHE A 124 -16.91 -11.04 11.99
CA PHE A 124 -17.48 -11.75 10.83
C PHE A 124 -16.73 -13.07 10.60
N ASP A 125 -17.27 -13.93 9.74
CA ASP A 125 -16.63 -15.19 9.37
C ASP A 125 -15.47 -14.94 8.39
N VAL A 126 -14.34 -15.61 8.60
CA VAL A 126 -13.18 -15.52 7.73
C VAL A 126 -12.88 -16.87 7.08
N ARG A 127 -12.85 -16.89 5.76
CA ARG A 127 -12.39 -18.02 4.96
C ARG A 127 -11.01 -17.70 4.39
N ARG A 128 -9.98 -18.38 4.90
CA ARG A 128 -8.60 -18.15 4.46
C ARG A 128 -8.22 -19.15 3.36
N LEU A 129 -7.86 -18.63 2.20
CA LEU A 129 -7.46 -19.43 1.04
C LEU A 129 -5.93 -19.38 0.85
N PRO A 130 -5.33 -20.41 0.24
CA PRO A 130 -3.96 -20.32 -0.25
C PRO A 130 -3.82 -19.19 -1.27
N TRP A 131 -2.66 -18.51 -1.28
CA TRP A 131 -2.38 -17.50 -2.30
C TRP A 131 -2.39 -18.13 -3.70
N GLY A 132 -3.15 -17.53 -4.61
CA GLY A 132 -3.33 -18.05 -5.97
C GLY A 132 -4.56 -18.94 -6.16
N SER A 133 -5.28 -19.31 -5.08
CA SER A 133 -6.51 -20.13 -5.19
C SER A 133 -7.75 -19.25 -5.23
N THR A 134 -8.71 -19.64 -6.05
CA THR A 134 -10.08 -19.10 -6.06
C THR A 134 -11.09 -20.09 -5.50
N ASP A 135 -10.65 -21.29 -5.12
CA ASP A 135 -11.51 -22.35 -4.59
C ASP A 135 -12.07 -21.96 -3.23
N GLY A 136 -13.38 -21.93 -3.12
CA GLY A 136 -14.06 -21.51 -1.88
C GLY A 136 -14.72 -20.14 -1.97
N ILE A 137 -14.77 -19.50 -3.14
CA ILE A 137 -15.61 -18.34 -3.39
C ILE A 137 -16.98 -18.84 -3.86
N ASP A 138 -18.00 -18.55 -3.06
CA ASP A 138 -19.39 -19.00 -3.30
C ASP A 138 -20.40 -17.90 -2.91
N ALA A 139 -21.68 -18.19 -3.02
CA ALA A 139 -22.76 -17.25 -2.75
C ALA A 139 -22.86 -16.80 -1.27
N SER A 140 -22.13 -17.42 -0.33
CA SER A 140 -22.08 -16.98 1.07
C SER A 140 -21.05 -15.85 1.28
N VAL A 141 -20.12 -15.64 0.34
CA VAL A 141 -19.04 -14.67 0.46
C VAL A 141 -19.55 -13.25 0.23
N ALA A 142 -19.32 -12.38 1.21
CA ALA A 142 -19.59 -10.94 1.11
C ALA A 142 -18.54 -10.24 0.24
N ALA A 143 -17.27 -10.49 0.54
CA ALA A 143 -16.16 -9.92 -0.19
C ALA A 143 -14.90 -10.79 -0.15
N VAL A 144 -14.04 -10.57 -1.13
CA VAL A 144 -12.66 -11.04 -1.17
C VAL A 144 -11.76 -9.84 -0.96
N LEU A 145 -10.95 -9.83 0.11
CA LEU A 145 -9.95 -8.79 0.37
C LEU A 145 -8.55 -9.34 0.15
N LEU A 146 -7.73 -8.61 -0.62
CA LEU A 146 -6.34 -8.98 -0.87
C LEU A 146 -5.44 -7.77 -1.14
N GLU A 147 -4.15 -7.91 -0.80
CA GLU A 147 -3.09 -7.07 -1.36
C GLU A 147 -2.81 -7.55 -2.80
N PRO A 148 -2.85 -6.70 -3.86
CA PRO A 148 -2.49 -7.14 -5.22
C PRO A 148 -1.06 -7.70 -5.34
N ILE A 149 -0.15 -7.22 -4.50
CA ILE A 149 1.17 -7.80 -4.24
C ILE A 149 1.32 -7.91 -2.72
N GLN A 150 1.49 -9.11 -2.20
CA GLN A 150 1.66 -9.33 -0.77
C GLN A 150 3.03 -8.82 -0.30
N SER A 151 3.07 -7.65 0.27
CA SER A 151 4.32 -6.98 0.61
C SER A 151 5.05 -7.64 1.78
N LEU A 152 4.38 -7.89 2.91
CA LEU A 152 5.01 -8.45 4.11
C LEU A 152 5.30 -9.94 4.00
N ALA A 153 4.58 -10.69 3.18
CA ALA A 153 4.90 -12.09 2.88
C ALA A 153 6.23 -12.26 2.13
N GLY A 154 6.78 -11.17 1.60
CA GLY A 154 8.05 -11.18 0.85
C GLY A 154 7.93 -10.63 -0.56
N VAL A 155 7.10 -9.62 -0.76
CA VAL A 155 6.80 -9.03 -2.08
C VAL A 155 6.35 -10.11 -3.07
N VAL A 156 5.34 -10.89 -2.66
CA VAL A 156 4.84 -12.03 -3.44
C VAL A 156 3.90 -11.52 -4.53
N MET A 157 4.30 -11.73 -5.78
CA MET A 157 3.49 -11.41 -6.95
C MET A 157 2.30 -12.37 -7.06
N PRO A 158 1.15 -11.93 -7.59
CA PRO A 158 0.06 -12.83 -7.91
C PRO A 158 0.49 -13.80 -9.05
N PRO A 159 0.04 -15.06 -9.01
CA PRO A 159 0.19 -15.95 -10.16
C PRO A 159 -0.43 -15.35 -11.43
N PRO A 160 0.01 -15.75 -12.63
CA PRO A 160 -0.65 -15.34 -13.87
C PRO A 160 -2.16 -15.58 -13.81
N ASP A 161 -2.94 -14.62 -14.32
CA ASP A 161 -4.40 -14.62 -14.40
C ASP A 161 -5.17 -14.67 -13.08
N PHE A 162 -4.52 -14.92 -11.94
CA PHE A 162 -5.17 -15.06 -10.63
C PHE A 162 -6.13 -13.91 -10.28
N LEU A 163 -5.72 -12.65 -10.49
CA LEU A 163 -6.58 -11.50 -10.17
C LEU A 163 -7.78 -11.40 -11.12
N LYS A 164 -7.64 -11.80 -12.38
CA LYS A 164 -8.74 -11.87 -13.36
C LYS A 164 -9.71 -12.98 -13.00
N ASP A 165 -9.19 -14.14 -12.60
CA ASP A 165 -10.00 -15.26 -12.13
C ASP A 165 -10.77 -14.89 -10.85
N LEU A 166 -10.14 -14.18 -9.91
CA LEU A 166 -10.82 -13.64 -8.72
C LEU A 166 -11.97 -12.72 -9.11
N ARG A 167 -11.74 -11.79 -10.06
CA ARG A 167 -12.80 -10.90 -10.54
C ARG A 167 -13.96 -11.70 -11.11
N ALA A 168 -13.67 -12.67 -11.97
CA ALA A 168 -14.69 -13.53 -12.58
C ALA A 168 -15.48 -14.36 -11.55
N GLN A 169 -14.81 -14.88 -10.51
CA GLN A 169 -15.49 -15.61 -9.42
C GLN A 169 -16.35 -14.67 -8.57
N CYS A 170 -15.85 -13.48 -8.23
CA CYS A 170 -16.62 -12.49 -7.51
C CYS A 170 -17.89 -12.10 -8.29
N ASP A 171 -17.77 -11.83 -9.59
CA ASP A 171 -18.92 -11.51 -10.46
C ASP A 171 -19.94 -12.64 -10.50
N ARG A 172 -19.47 -13.88 -10.64
CA ARG A 172 -20.35 -15.07 -10.72
C ARG A 172 -21.18 -15.25 -9.44
N HIS A 173 -20.58 -14.99 -8.28
CA HIS A 173 -21.20 -15.27 -6.98
C HIS A 173 -21.77 -14.01 -6.30
N GLY A 174 -21.61 -12.83 -6.93
CA GLY A 174 -22.04 -11.56 -6.37
C GLY A 174 -21.28 -11.18 -5.08
N ALA A 175 -20.03 -11.62 -4.95
CA ALA A 175 -19.12 -11.17 -3.91
C ALA A 175 -18.41 -9.89 -4.37
N LEU A 176 -18.03 -9.00 -3.44
CA LEU A 176 -17.27 -7.81 -3.78
C LEU A 176 -15.77 -8.14 -3.82
N LEU A 177 -15.06 -7.63 -4.83
CA LEU A 177 -13.61 -7.69 -4.89
C LEU A 177 -13.03 -6.40 -4.30
N LEU A 178 -12.23 -6.53 -3.24
CA LEU A 178 -11.61 -5.41 -2.53
C LEU A 178 -10.08 -5.51 -2.61
N PHE A 179 -9.43 -4.45 -3.10
CA PHE A 179 -7.97 -4.36 -3.14
C PHE A 179 -7.46 -3.52 -1.96
N ASP A 180 -6.58 -4.12 -1.15
CA ASP A 180 -5.75 -3.37 -0.22
C ASP A 180 -4.54 -2.79 -0.99
N GLU A 181 -4.66 -1.53 -1.39
CA GLU A 181 -3.60 -0.79 -2.09
C GLU A 181 -2.80 0.13 -1.13
N VAL A 182 -2.77 -0.21 0.14
CA VAL A 182 -2.03 0.55 1.16
C VAL A 182 -0.52 0.59 0.87
N GLN A 183 0.02 -0.43 0.20
CA GLN A 183 1.41 -0.47 -0.23
C GLN A 183 1.61 -0.43 -1.75
N THR A 184 0.66 -0.88 -2.53
CA THR A 184 0.77 -0.95 -3.99
C THR A 184 0.32 0.32 -4.69
N GLY A 185 -0.55 1.11 -4.06
CA GLY A 185 -1.10 2.34 -4.63
C GLY A 185 -0.16 3.55 -4.59
N ASN A 186 -0.72 4.69 -4.95
CA ASN A 186 -0.05 6.00 -4.95
C ASN A 186 1.27 6.01 -5.75
N GLY A 187 1.24 5.48 -6.96
CA GLY A 187 2.37 5.54 -7.89
C GLY A 187 3.46 4.49 -7.66
N ARG A 188 3.35 3.67 -6.62
CA ARG A 188 4.39 2.73 -6.17
C ARG A 188 4.84 1.75 -7.24
N LEU A 189 3.92 1.24 -8.06
CA LEU A 189 4.20 0.29 -9.13
C LEU A 189 4.54 0.96 -10.48
N GLY A 190 4.55 2.31 -10.53
CA GLY A 190 4.69 3.07 -11.77
C GLY A 190 3.38 3.24 -12.53
N THR A 191 2.27 2.84 -11.92
CA THR A 191 0.88 3.23 -12.20
C THR A 191 0.30 3.86 -10.95
N MET A 192 -0.79 4.61 -11.03
CA MET A 192 -1.39 5.22 -9.86
C MET A 192 -1.85 4.15 -8.85
N TRP A 193 -2.48 3.09 -9.35
CA TRP A 193 -3.01 1.96 -8.59
C TRP A 193 -2.57 0.61 -9.17
N ALA A 194 -2.49 -0.43 -8.35
CA ALA A 194 -2.22 -1.79 -8.80
C ALA A 194 -3.34 -2.34 -9.68
N SER A 195 -4.58 -1.91 -9.47
CA SER A 195 -5.71 -2.23 -10.33
C SER A 195 -5.44 -1.88 -11.81
N GLN A 196 -4.74 -0.76 -12.07
CA GLN A 196 -4.30 -0.37 -13.41
C GLN A 196 -3.11 -1.19 -13.90
N TYR A 197 -2.19 -1.55 -13.00
CA TYR A 197 -1.02 -2.36 -13.34
C TYR A 197 -1.42 -3.78 -13.79
N PHE A 198 -2.42 -4.37 -13.13
CA PHE A 198 -2.91 -5.72 -13.41
C PHE A 198 -4.12 -5.76 -14.34
N ASP A 199 -4.63 -4.61 -14.75
CA ASP A 199 -5.84 -4.48 -15.60
C ASP A 199 -7.05 -5.23 -15.00
N VAL A 200 -7.29 -5.02 -13.70
CA VAL A 200 -8.44 -5.58 -12.97
C VAL A 200 -9.07 -4.49 -12.11
N ILE A 201 -10.35 -4.22 -12.32
CA ILE A 201 -11.10 -3.19 -11.58
C ILE A 201 -11.81 -3.86 -10.39
N PRO A 202 -11.48 -3.50 -9.13
CA PRO A 202 -12.19 -3.98 -7.96
C PRO A 202 -13.50 -3.21 -7.73
N ASP A 203 -14.36 -3.72 -6.85
CA ASP A 203 -15.58 -3.00 -6.38
C ASP A 203 -15.24 -1.94 -5.33
N GLY A 204 -14.11 -2.11 -4.65
CA GLY A 204 -13.55 -1.14 -3.72
C GLY A 204 -12.05 -1.33 -3.55
N PHE A 205 -11.36 -0.28 -3.12
CA PHE A 205 -9.95 -0.38 -2.75
C PHE A 205 -9.62 0.59 -1.61
N THR A 206 -8.58 0.27 -0.89
CA THR A 206 -8.12 1.08 0.25
C THR A 206 -6.70 1.57 0.02
N THR A 207 -6.37 2.73 0.56
CA THR A 207 -5.01 3.21 0.58
C THR A 207 -4.72 4.03 1.83
N ALA A 208 -3.43 4.18 2.15
CA ALA A 208 -2.94 4.97 3.27
C ALA A 208 -1.46 5.31 3.02
N LYS A 209 -0.60 5.21 4.04
CA LYS A 209 0.86 5.34 3.96
C LYS A 209 1.31 6.45 2.99
N GLY A 210 1.62 6.05 1.76
CA GLY A 210 2.07 6.95 0.70
C GLY A 210 1.06 8.01 0.27
N ALA A 211 -0.23 7.85 0.59
CA ALA A 211 -1.29 8.76 0.18
C ALA A 211 -1.10 10.21 0.66
N ALA A 212 -0.47 10.38 1.83
CA ALA A 212 -0.18 11.70 2.41
C ALA A 212 1.30 11.82 2.85
N ALA A 213 2.20 11.00 2.27
CA ALA A 213 3.66 11.04 2.41
C ALA A 213 4.14 11.20 3.87
N GLY A 214 3.54 10.46 4.80
CA GLY A 214 3.91 10.46 6.23
C GLY A 214 2.89 11.12 7.15
N PHE A 215 1.92 11.86 6.63
CA PHE A 215 0.82 12.36 7.45
C PHE A 215 -0.27 11.26 7.60
N PRO A 216 -0.86 11.06 8.80
CA PRO A 216 -1.88 10.03 9.00
C PRO A 216 -3.11 10.27 8.12
N LEU A 217 -3.38 9.33 7.21
CA LEU A 217 -4.55 9.32 6.34
C LEU A 217 -4.81 7.88 5.87
N GLY A 218 -6.05 7.48 5.88
CA GLY A 218 -6.58 6.30 5.20
C GLY A 218 -7.72 6.70 4.28
N LEU A 219 -7.79 6.11 3.11
CA LEU A 219 -8.87 6.32 2.15
C LEU A 219 -9.48 4.98 1.78
N THR A 220 -10.80 4.91 1.84
CA THR A 220 -11.59 3.78 1.37
C THR A 220 -12.39 4.23 0.15
N PHE A 221 -12.09 3.66 -1.01
CA PHE A 221 -12.84 3.88 -2.24
C PHE A 221 -13.81 2.73 -2.46
N ILE A 222 -15.02 3.08 -2.89
CA ILE A 222 -16.04 2.10 -3.25
C ILE A 222 -16.80 2.60 -4.48
N THR A 223 -17.23 1.69 -5.34
CA THR A 223 -18.03 2.06 -6.51
C THR A 223 -19.38 2.67 -6.10
N ASN A 224 -19.92 3.57 -6.91
CA ASN A 224 -21.24 4.16 -6.66
C ASN A 224 -22.35 3.10 -6.54
N SER A 225 -22.26 2.01 -7.30
CA SER A 225 -23.23 0.91 -7.24
C SER A 225 -23.28 0.23 -5.87
N VAL A 226 -22.12 0.08 -5.22
CA VAL A 226 -22.04 -0.45 -3.86
C VAL A 226 -22.45 0.61 -2.84
N ALA A 227 -21.98 1.86 -3.01
CA ALA A 227 -22.28 2.96 -2.09
C ALA A 227 -23.80 3.20 -1.93
N GLN A 228 -24.58 3.06 -3.01
CA GLN A 228 -26.04 3.22 -2.99
C GLN A 228 -26.77 2.14 -2.16
N GLN A 229 -26.12 1.05 -1.80
CA GLN A 229 -26.68 -0.02 -0.96
C GLN A 229 -26.38 0.18 0.53
N LEU A 230 -25.58 1.20 0.89
CA LEU A 230 -25.13 1.40 2.26
C LEU A 230 -26.13 2.24 3.05
N PRO A 231 -26.41 1.92 4.33
CA PRO A 231 -27.19 2.76 5.19
C PRO A 231 -26.47 4.08 5.47
N GLU A 232 -27.25 5.15 5.58
CA GLU A 232 -26.73 6.46 5.97
C GLU A 232 -26.04 6.39 7.34
N GLY A 233 -24.91 7.08 7.51
CA GLY A 233 -24.17 7.14 8.76
C GLY A 233 -23.39 5.87 9.11
N LEU A 234 -23.26 4.90 8.19
CA LEU A 234 -22.51 3.65 8.42
C LEU A 234 -21.08 3.90 8.87
N CYS A 235 -20.41 4.88 8.29
CA CYS A 235 -19.02 5.23 8.59
C CYS A 235 -18.93 6.60 9.25
N GLY A 236 -18.03 6.75 10.21
CA GLY A 236 -17.76 8.00 10.89
C GLY A 236 -16.32 8.05 11.40
N SER A 237 -15.71 9.24 11.37
CA SER A 237 -14.39 9.49 11.93
C SER A 237 -14.27 10.95 12.33
N THR A 238 -13.79 11.23 13.53
CA THR A 238 -13.56 12.61 14.00
C THR A 238 -12.41 13.27 13.23
N PHE A 239 -11.32 12.57 13.03
CA PHE A 239 -10.11 13.11 12.40
C PHE A 239 -9.95 12.72 10.93
N GLY A 240 -10.71 11.74 10.44
CA GLY A 240 -10.61 11.26 9.07
C GLY A 240 -10.93 12.38 8.07
N GLY A 241 -10.04 12.63 7.13
CA GLY A 241 -10.17 13.74 6.17
C GLY A 241 -10.02 15.12 6.82
N GLY A 242 -9.25 15.24 7.90
CA GLY A 242 -8.90 16.53 8.47
C GLY A 242 -8.10 17.42 7.49
N PRO A 243 -8.13 18.76 7.68
CA PRO A 243 -7.55 19.71 6.71
C PRO A 243 -6.09 19.44 6.37
N LEU A 244 -5.27 19.11 7.36
CA LEU A 244 -3.84 18.82 7.16
C LEU A 244 -3.62 17.55 6.33
N ALA A 245 -4.36 16.49 6.65
CA ALA A 245 -4.27 15.22 5.93
C ALA A 245 -4.69 15.37 4.46
N MET A 246 -5.79 16.09 4.20
CA MET A 246 -6.25 16.37 2.84
C MET A 246 -5.26 17.23 2.07
N SER A 247 -4.70 18.28 2.69
CA SER A 247 -3.70 19.14 2.04
C SER A 247 -2.43 18.37 1.68
N ALA A 248 -1.98 17.47 2.56
CA ALA A 248 -0.85 16.58 2.25
C ALA A 248 -1.17 15.64 1.08
N ALA A 249 -2.36 15.03 1.08
CA ALA A 249 -2.78 14.13 0.00
C ALA A 249 -2.91 14.85 -1.34
N ILE A 250 -3.47 16.06 -1.37
CA ILE A 250 -3.57 16.89 -2.58
C ILE A 250 -2.18 17.17 -3.15
N GLU A 251 -1.20 17.53 -2.30
CA GLU A 251 0.19 17.74 -2.76
C GLU A 251 0.81 16.46 -3.32
N VAL A 252 0.61 15.31 -2.65
CA VAL A 252 1.07 14.02 -3.17
C VAL A 252 0.47 13.74 -4.54
N GLN A 253 -0.85 13.85 -4.70
CA GLN A 253 -1.53 13.61 -5.98
C GLN A 253 -1.03 14.55 -7.08
N ARG A 254 -0.85 15.83 -6.77
CA ARG A 254 -0.30 16.81 -7.69
C ARG A 254 1.11 16.41 -8.19
N ARG A 255 1.94 15.88 -7.31
CA ARG A 255 3.30 15.41 -7.65
C ARG A 255 3.27 14.14 -8.49
N LEU A 256 2.39 13.19 -8.16
CA LEU A 256 2.24 11.94 -8.92
C LEU A 256 1.67 12.17 -10.32
N ALA A 257 0.80 13.17 -10.49
CA ALA A 257 0.23 13.56 -11.77
C ALA A 257 1.20 14.35 -12.67
N ALA A 258 2.38 14.74 -12.15
CA ALA A 258 3.36 15.46 -12.94
C ALA A 258 3.84 14.62 -14.15
N PRO A 259 4.01 15.24 -15.33
CA PRO A 259 4.48 14.53 -16.52
C PRO A 259 5.74 13.70 -16.23
N HIS A 260 5.77 12.50 -16.74
CA HIS A 260 6.88 11.54 -16.61
C HIS A 260 7.18 11.01 -15.20
N PHE A 261 6.46 11.43 -14.13
CA PHE A 261 6.76 10.99 -12.77
C PHE A 261 6.59 9.45 -12.62
N LEU A 262 5.47 8.91 -13.06
CA LEU A 262 5.23 7.46 -12.99
C LEU A 262 6.16 6.67 -13.92
N ALA A 263 6.51 7.22 -15.09
CA ALA A 263 7.51 6.63 -15.97
C ALA A 263 8.92 6.60 -15.33
N HIS A 264 9.27 7.62 -14.55
CA HIS A 264 10.51 7.64 -13.76
C HIS A 264 10.51 6.48 -12.73
N VAL A 265 9.40 6.25 -12.01
CA VAL A 265 9.27 5.12 -11.07
C VAL A 265 9.49 3.77 -11.77
N GLN A 266 8.91 3.59 -12.96
CA GLN A 266 9.11 2.38 -13.77
C GLN A 266 10.58 2.22 -14.19
N ALA A 267 11.22 3.31 -14.64
CA ALA A 267 12.62 3.29 -15.06
C ALA A 267 13.55 2.91 -13.90
N LEU A 268 13.33 3.46 -12.70
CA LEU A 268 14.10 3.11 -11.50
C LEU A 268 13.89 1.65 -11.09
N GLY A 269 12.65 1.15 -11.15
CA GLY A 269 12.35 -0.26 -10.90
C GLY A 269 13.16 -1.19 -11.82
N LYS A 270 13.21 -0.85 -13.13
CA LYS A 270 14.05 -1.59 -14.11
C LYS A 270 15.55 -1.51 -13.79
N GLN A 271 16.05 -0.37 -13.30
CA GLN A 271 17.46 -0.26 -12.89
C GLN A 271 17.74 -1.13 -11.65
N LEU A 272 16.82 -1.19 -10.67
CA LEU A 272 16.97 -2.03 -9.48
C LEU A 272 16.95 -3.54 -9.79
N GLN A 273 16.35 -3.98 -10.91
CA GLN A 273 16.46 -5.35 -11.40
C GLN A 273 17.92 -5.75 -11.72
N GLN A 274 18.80 -4.78 -11.99
CA GLN A 274 20.23 -5.03 -12.23
C GLN A 274 20.97 -5.51 -10.96
N ALA A 275 20.30 -5.54 -9.81
CA ALA A 275 20.86 -6.12 -8.58
C ALA A 275 21.04 -7.63 -8.65
N VAL A 276 20.35 -8.31 -9.56
CA VAL A 276 20.54 -9.75 -9.77
C VAL A 276 21.99 -10.04 -10.13
N GLY A 277 22.60 -10.96 -9.38
CA GLY A 277 24.02 -11.31 -9.50
C GLY A 277 24.99 -10.29 -8.89
N LYS A 278 24.50 -9.31 -8.13
CA LYS A 278 25.31 -8.39 -7.33
C LYS A 278 25.41 -8.88 -5.90
N GLY A 279 26.62 -9.23 -5.46
CA GLY A 279 26.83 -9.84 -4.13
C GLY A 279 25.87 -11.04 -3.92
N PRO A 280 25.15 -11.06 -2.79
CA PRO A 280 24.30 -12.21 -2.43
C PRO A 280 22.92 -12.22 -3.10
N VAL A 281 22.60 -11.30 -4.03
CA VAL A 281 21.27 -11.19 -4.65
C VAL A 281 21.15 -12.15 -5.83
N ILE A 282 20.26 -13.16 -5.73
CA ILE A 282 20.03 -14.16 -6.78
C ILE A 282 18.79 -13.87 -7.64
N ALA A 283 17.82 -13.12 -7.10
CA ALA A 283 16.64 -12.72 -7.84
C ALA A 283 16.07 -11.41 -7.31
N VAL A 284 15.30 -10.69 -8.14
CA VAL A 284 14.50 -9.52 -7.72
C VAL A 284 13.09 -9.72 -8.22
N ARG A 285 12.11 -9.57 -7.32
CA ARG A 285 10.68 -9.69 -7.61
C ARG A 285 9.92 -8.43 -7.18
N GLY A 286 8.72 -8.24 -7.71
CA GLY A 286 7.91 -7.05 -7.48
C GLY A 286 7.77 -6.17 -8.72
N ALA A 287 7.26 -4.95 -8.54
CA ALA A 287 7.03 -3.99 -9.61
C ALA A 287 7.32 -2.56 -9.15
N GLY A 288 7.71 -1.70 -10.07
CA GLY A 288 8.08 -0.31 -9.79
C GLY A 288 9.10 -0.21 -8.67
N LEU A 289 8.74 0.47 -7.59
CA LEU A 289 9.57 0.62 -6.39
C LEU A 289 9.01 -0.14 -5.16
N LEU A 290 8.27 -1.22 -5.38
CA LEU A 290 7.95 -2.24 -4.37
C LEU A 290 8.66 -3.53 -4.75
N LEU A 291 9.84 -3.76 -4.19
CA LEU A 291 10.72 -4.84 -4.62
C LEU A 291 11.18 -5.71 -3.45
N GLY A 292 11.33 -7.01 -3.73
CA GLY A 292 11.96 -7.99 -2.86
C GLY A 292 13.20 -8.55 -3.55
N MET A 293 14.37 -8.37 -2.94
CA MET A 293 15.61 -9.00 -3.38
C MET A 293 15.78 -10.32 -2.67
N GLU A 294 15.84 -11.40 -3.41
CA GLU A 294 16.07 -12.74 -2.88
C GLU A 294 17.57 -12.96 -2.65
N ILE A 295 17.89 -13.35 -1.43
CA ILE A 295 19.27 -13.57 -0.97
C ILE A 295 19.59 -15.07 -1.10
N GLU A 296 20.80 -15.36 -1.55
CA GLU A 296 21.31 -16.71 -1.73
C GLU A 296 21.20 -17.59 -0.47
N ALA A 297 21.12 -18.88 -0.64
CA ALA A 297 21.08 -19.83 0.45
C ALA A 297 22.35 -19.74 1.33
N GLY A 298 22.17 -19.89 2.64
CA GLY A 298 23.26 -19.78 3.63
C GLY A 298 23.42 -18.37 4.22
N ARG A 299 22.68 -17.37 3.70
CA ARG A 299 22.61 -16.00 4.26
C ARG A 299 21.18 -15.60 4.51
N SER A 300 20.96 -14.73 5.47
CA SER A 300 19.65 -14.11 5.73
C SER A 300 19.59 -12.69 5.18
N ALA A 301 18.39 -12.26 4.84
CA ALA A 301 18.14 -10.86 4.48
C ALA A 301 18.51 -9.88 5.62
N ARG A 302 18.48 -10.35 6.86
CA ARG A 302 18.90 -9.56 8.04
C ARG A 302 20.40 -9.26 8.01
N GLU A 303 21.24 -10.27 7.74
CA GLU A 303 22.69 -10.07 7.63
C GLU A 303 23.04 -9.10 6.50
N VAL A 304 22.39 -9.26 5.33
CA VAL A 304 22.57 -8.34 4.20
C VAL A 304 22.10 -6.93 4.52
N ARG A 305 20.95 -6.76 5.19
CA ARG A 305 20.48 -5.46 5.67
C ARG A 305 21.49 -4.80 6.59
N ASP A 306 22.02 -5.53 7.57
CA ASP A 306 22.94 -5.01 8.57
C ASP A 306 24.28 -4.62 7.91
N ALA A 307 24.76 -5.41 6.94
CA ALA A 307 25.92 -5.05 6.14
C ALA A 307 25.68 -3.80 5.28
N LEU A 308 24.53 -3.68 4.62
CA LEU A 308 24.15 -2.46 3.87
C LEU A 308 24.03 -1.24 4.77
N LEU A 309 23.55 -1.41 5.99
CA LEU A 309 23.48 -0.31 6.97
C LEU A 309 24.87 0.24 7.31
N ASN A 310 25.90 -0.60 7.37
CA ASN A 310 27.28 -0.17 7.55
C ASN A 310 27.82 0.61 6.34
N HIS A 311 27.23 0.42 5.15
CA HIS A 311 27.47 1.25 3.95
C HIS A 311 26.56 2.48 3.88
N GLY A 312 25.82 2.82 4.94
CA GLY A 312 24.92 3.97 4.99
C GLY A 312 23.64 3.76 4.18
N ILE A 313 23.21 2.51 3.94
CA ILE A 313 22.00 2.19 3.19
C ILE A 313 20.99 1.49 4.08
N LEU A 314 19.82 2.10 4.26
CA LEU A 314 18.72 1.55 5.04
C LEU A 314 17.76 0.77 4.12
N THR A 315 17.56 -0.51 4.40
CA THR A 315 16.62 -1.39 3.69
C THR A 315 15.64 -2.05 4.67
N GLY A 316 14.58 -2.68 4.16
CA GLY A 316 13.55 -3.32 4.97
C GLY A 316 13.66 -4.85 5.00
N LEU A 317 12.96 -5.44 5.96
CA LEU A 317 12.72 -6.87 6.05
C LEU A 317 11.22 -7.16 5.85
N CYS A 318 10.91 -8.43 5.68
CA CYS A 318 9.56 -8.96 5.62
C CYS A 318 9.49 -10.29 6.42
N ASN A 319 8.37 -11.01 6.35
CA ASN A 319 8.22 -12.28 7.06
C ASN A 319 9.05 -13.43 6.45
N HIS A 320 9.58 -13.25 5.23
CA HIS A 320 10.44 -14.23 4.59
C HIS A 320 11.91 -13.96 4.93
N PRO A 321 12.66 -14.93 5.53
CA PRO A 321 14.00 -14.71 6.06
C PRO A 321 15.07 -14.38 5.00
N GLN A 322 14.83 -14.73 3.74
CA GLN A 322 15.77 -14.50 2.64
C GLN A 322 15.35 -13.36 1.70
N ILE A 323 14.30 -12.59 2.03
CA ILE A 323 13.86 -11.48 1.19
C ILE A 323 14.17 -10.14 1.85
N LEU A 324 15.07 -9.39 1.23
CA LEU A 324 15.34 -8.00 1.54
C LEU A 324 14.32 -7.13 0.80
N ARG A 325 13.57 -6.31 1.55
CA ARG A 325 12.50 -5.50 0.98
C ARG A 325 12.95 -4.07 0.71
N LEU A 326 12.61 -3.56 -0.48
CA LEU A 326 12.83 -2.17 -0.89
C LEU A 326 11.49 -1.51 -1.18
N SER A 327 11.31 -0.32 -0.63
CA SER A 327 10.17 0.57 -0.88
C SER A 327 10.57 2.04 -0.70
N PRO A 328 11.59 2.53 -1.46
CA PRO A 328 12.14 3.87 -1.31
C PRO A 328 11.13 4.95 -1.66
N ALA A 329 11.51 6.21 -1.42
CA ALA A 329 10.77 7.34 -1.97
C ALA A 329 10.67 7.24 -3.50
N LEU A 330 9.54 7.70 -4.07
CA LEU A 330 9.34 7.69 -5.53
C LEU A 330 10.20 8.75 -6.23
N THR A 331 10.78 9.65 -5.46
CA THR A 331 11.74 10.68 -5.90
C THR A 331 13.20 10.20 -5.87
N LEU A 332 13.45 8.90 -5.66
CA LEU A 332 14.78 8.31 -5.71
C LEU A 332 15.49 8.69 -7.00
N ALA A 333 16.80 8.92 -6.95
CA ALA A 333 17.61 9.21 -8.14
C ALA A 333 18.31 7.95 -8.67
N SER A 334 18.66 7.95 -9.97
CA SER A 334 19.46 6.86 -10.55
C SER A 334 20.83 6.69 -9.87
N ALA A 335 21.41 7.78 -9.35
CA ALA A 335 22.66 7.73 -8.59
C ALA A 335 22.52 6.92 -7.30
N ASP A 336 21.36 7.00 -6.63
CA ASP A 336 21.06 6.23 -5.42
C ASP A 336 20.98 4.73 -5.73
N VAL A 337 20.41 4.38 -6.89
CA VAL A 337 20.40 2.98 -7.36
C VAL A 337 21.82 2.50 -7.60
N GLN A 338 22.68 3.29 -8.23
CA GLN A 338 24.09 2.92 -8.46
C GLN A 338 24.84 2.73 -7.14
N GLN A 339 24.57 3.57 -6.14
CA GLN A 339 25.14 3.42 -4.80
C GLN A 339 24.77 2.07 -4.18
N LEU A 340 23.49 1.65 -4.27
CA LEU A 340 23.05 0.34 -3.81
C LEU A 340 23.78 -0.79 -4.56
N LEU A 341 23.80 -0.73 -5.89
CA LEU A 341 24.44 -1.77 -6.72
C LEU A 341 25.94 -1.92 -6.42
N TRP A 342 26.60 -0.79 -6.21
CA TRP A 342 28.00 -0.78 -5.79
C TRP A 342 28.17 -1.41 -4.38
N ALA A 343 27.34 -1.01 -3.42
CA ALA A 343 27.39 -1.55 -2.07
C ALA A 343 27.16 -3.08 -2.05
N LEU A 344 26.16 -3.56 -2.79
CA LEU A 344 25.90 -5.01 -2.90
C LEU A 344 27.11 -5.80 -3.43
N GLN A 345 27.83 -5.24 -4.42
CA GLN A 345 29.04 -5.86 -4.98
C GLN A 345 30.23 -5.89 -4.00
N ASN A 346 30.28 -4.93 -3.07
CA ASN A 346 31.37 -4.72 -2.14
C ASN A 346 31.00 -5.05 -0.70
N LEU A 347 29.90 -5.81 -0.51
CA LEU A 347 29.59 -6.34 0.82
C LEU A 347 30.72 -7.28 1.25
N GLU A 348 31.49 -6.86 2.26
CA GLU A 348 32.43 -7.77 2.90
C GLU A 348 31.66 -8.93 3.48
N VAL A 349 32.02 -10.11 3.01
CA VAL A 349 31.47 -11.38 3.49
C VAL A 349 32.17 -11.65 4.80
N GLY A 350 31.52 -11.41 5.93
CA GLY A 350 31.97 -11.97 7.19
C GLY A 350 32.06 -13.49 7.04
N VAL A 351 33.27 -14.00 7.12
CA VAL A 351 33.58 -15.43 7.16
C VAL A 351 33.15 -15.98 8.52
#